data_a83d24da58985c23c6e438edfb2a0b57
#
_entry.id   a83d24da58985c23c6e438edfb2a0b57
#
_cell.length_a   1.000
_cell.length_b   1.000
_cell.length_c   1.000
_cell.angle_alpha   90.00
_cell.angle_beta   90.00
_cell.angle_gamma   90.00
#
_symmetry.space_group_name_H-M   'P 1'
#
loop_
_entity.id
_entity.type
_entity.pdbx_description
1 polymer ?
#
loop_
_entity_poly.entity_id
_entity_poly.type
_entity_poly.pdbx_seq_one_letter_code
_entity_poly.pdbx_strand_id
1 'polypeptide(L)'
;MAFFAKLLNVPTEPKPETFRDPVFLVGLMRSGTTLLMNTLSEHPQLLKVGFELNPIWTKIGGASINNACLECTEEDLKMEYANNMTAYFKNYLVESKSLLRHLARFSQRRFYGSGGVNYDWDNVYLLNKNPHLSNKVRYLNAMYPKAKYIVIVRSPHGQCASLKMMFMKSHEKDGRYLRLPDDNGSCWSNVEASKVNEVESNELFPGNFGVFPKAWIKLNKVMFDHLKHVPENQKVVIAYEELMGKRADSLNRIFKMLDLREAHASKVNQMIEKERKIHNTTTKGDPLQKWKKHLDDNEQKLLTDTLNEHREDYEVIMDQVPNSSDYWIH
;
A
#
# COMPACT_ATOMS: atom_id res chain seq x y z
N MET A 1 -26.29 18.29 -21.05
CA MET A 1 -25.25 17.95 -20.05
C MET A 1 -25.83 17.79 -18.65
N ALA A 2 -26.59 18.74 -18.11
CA ALA A 2 -27.21 18.64 -16.78
C ALA A 2 -28.12 17.41 -16.56
N PHE A 3 -28.85 16.96 -17.56
CA PHE A 3 -29.72 15.79 -17.49
C PHE A 3 -28.92 14.49 -17.27
N PHE A 4 -27.81 14.31 -17.98
CA PHE A 4 -26.92 13.13 -17.81
C PHE A 4 -26.18 13.14 -16.46
N ALA A 5 -25.77 14.31 -15.98
CA ALA A 5 -25.16 14.45 -14.68
C ALA A 5 -26.11 14.02 -13.54
N LYS A 6 -27.41 14.37 -13.65
CA LYS A 6 -28.43 13.95 -12.69
C LYS A 6 -28.70 12.44 -12.73
N LEU A 7 -28.68 11.84 -13.92
CA LEU A 7 -28.86 10.39 -14.10
C LEU A 7 -27.70 9.58 -13.50
N LEU A 8 -26.50 10.14 -13.54
CA LEU A 8 -25.26 9.51 -13.02
C LEU A 8 -24.93 9.93 -11.59
N ASN A 9 -25.84 10.67 -10.92
CA ASN A 9 -25.62 11.22 -9.57
C ASN A 9 -24.30 12.02 -9.45
N VAL A 10 -23.91 12.72 -10.52
CA VAL A 10 -22.76 13.61 -10.53
C VAL A 10 -23.22 15.00 -10.09
N PRO A 11 -22.67 15.58 -9.04
CA PRO A 11 -23.01 16.93 -8.61
C PRO A 11 -22.78 17.95 -9.73
N THR A 12 -23.74 18.80 -9.99
CA THR A 12 -23.65 19.85 -11.02
C THR A 12 -23.02 21.15 -10.52
N GLU A 13 -23.03 21.34 -9.19
CA GLU A 13 -22.39 22.49 -8.54
C GLU A 13 -21.53 22.01 -7.38
N PRO A 14 -20.31 22.53 -7.24
CA PRO A 14 -19.47 22.22 -6.10
C PRO A 14 -20.05 22.87 -4.84
N LYS A 15 -20.49 22.06 -3.87
CA LYS A 15 -20.77 22.56 -2.53
C LYS A 15 -19.45 22.93 -1.85
N PRO A 16 -19.45 23.92 -0.92
CA PRO A 16 -18.26 24.20 -0.11
C PRO A 16 -17.85 22.91 0.60
N GLU A 17 -16.62 22.50 0.37
CA GLU A 17 -16.16 21.16 0.74
C GLU A 17 -15.54 21.15 2.12
N THR A 18 -16.04 20.27 2.97
CA THR A 18 -15.28 19.84 4.15
C THR A 18 -14.24 18.83 3.68
N PHE A 19 -13.01 19.30 3.45
CA PHE A 19 -11.86 18.42 3.22
C PHE A 19 -11.60 17.63 4.51
N ARG A 20 -11.56 16.32 4.40
CA ARG A 20 -11.13 15.41 5.47
C ARG A 20 -9.71 14.97 5.21
N ASP A 21 -8.93 14.81 6.28
CA ASP A 21 -7.60 14.24 6.16
C ASP A 21 -7.67 12.88 5.45
N PRO A 22 -6.69 12.57 4.59
CA PRO A 22 -6.72 11.37 3.77
C PRO A 22 -6.67 10.07 4.58
N VAL A 23 -7.11 8.99 3.94
CA VAL A 23 -6.81 7.61 4.36
C VAL A 23 -5.59 7.13 3.58
N PHE A 24 -4.57 6.67 4.29
CA PHE A 24 -3.38 6.08 3.68
C PHE A 24 -3.40 4.55 3.82
N LEU A 25 -3.28 3.87 2.70
CA LEU A 25 -3.05 2.44 2.66
C LEU A 25 -1.55 2.21 2.48
N VAL A 26 -0.90 1.77 3.54
CA VAL A 26 0.53 1.48 3.62
C VAL A 26 0.79 -0.02 3.81
N GLY A 27 1.99 -0.42 3.56
CA GLY A 27 2.47 -1.80 3.61
C GLY A 27 3.52 -2.00 2.53
N LEU A 28 4.45 -2.88 2.74
CA LEU A 28 5.58 -3.07 1.84
C LEU A 28 5.15 -3.52 0.45
N MET A 29 6.01 -3.35 -0.53
CA MET A 29 5.80 -3.89 -1.88
C MET A 29 5.45 -5.37 -1.80
N ARG A 30 4.47 -5.82 -2.59
CA ARG A 30 3.97 -7.21 -2.66
C ARG A 30 3.23 -7.73 -1.42
N SER A 31 2.90 -6.88 -0.45
CA SER A 31 2.06 -7.25 0.69
C SER A 31 0.56 -7.35 0.39
N GLY A 32 0.11 -6.98 -0.83
CA GLY A 32 -1.32 -7.01 -1.20
C GLY A 32 -2.00 -5.65 -1.22
N THR A 33 -1.27 -4.55 -1.06
CA THR A 33 -1.80 -3.17 -1.08
C THR A 33 -2.67 -2.88 -2.30
N THR A 34 -2.31 -3.36 -3.49
CA THR A 34 -3.10 -3.13 -4.71
C THR A 34 -4.43 -3.89 -4.70
N LEU A 35 -4.44 -5.12 -4.18
CA LEU A 35 -5.67 -5.90 -4.03
C LEU A 35 -6.63 -5.19 -3.07
N LEU A 36 -6.13 -4.81 -1.90
CA LEU A 36 -6.93 -4.13 -0.88
C LEU A 36 -7.43 -2.76 -1.38
N MET A 37 -6.56 -1.97 -2.05
CA MET A 37 -6.96 -0.71 -2.67
C MET A 37 -8.13 -0.87 -3.65
N ASN A 38 -8.03 -1.88 -4.54
CA ASN A 38 -9.09 -2.14 -5.52
C ASN A 38 -10.39 -2.61 -4.85
N THR A 39 -10.28 -3.31 -3.72
CA THR A 39 -11.44 -3.69 -2.92
C THR A 39 -12.09 -2.46 -2.30
N LEU A 40 -11.31 -1.67 -1.57
CA LEU A 40 -11.81 -0.50 -0.84
C LEU A 40 -12.37 0.57 -1.79
N SER A 41 -11.81 0.73 -2.98
CA SER A 41 -12.28 1.72 -3.98
C SER A 41 -13.67 1.45 -4.56
N GLU A 42 -14.32 0.36 -4.17
CA GLU A 42 -15.72 0.10 -4.51
C GLU A 42 -16.70 0.64 -3.46
N HIS A 43 -16.19 1.10 -2.31
CA HIS A 43 -17.02 1.68 -1.27
C HIS A 43 -17.38 3.14 -1.61
N PRO A 44 -18.67 3.55 -1.44
CA PRO A 44 -19.12 4.91 -1.77
C PRO A 44 -18.42 6.04 -1.04
N GLN A 45 -17.85 5.78 0.13
CA GLN A 45 -17.15 6.77 0.93
C GLN A 45 -15.62 6.70 0.80
N LEU A 46 -15.07 5.93 -0.15
CA LEU A 46 -13.63 5.78 -0.35
C LEU A 46 -13.23 6.09 -1.79
N LEU A 47 -12.85 7.33 -2.05
CA LEU A 47 -12.42 7.78 -3.36
C LEU A 47 -10.92 7.53 -3.54
N LYS A 48 -10.59 6.62 -4.43
CA LYS A 48 -9.20 6.33 -4.79
C LYS A 48 -8.54 7.53 -5.45
N VAL A 49 -7.35 7.90 -4.97
CA VAL A 49 -6.52 8.97 -5.52
C VAL A 49 -5.33 8.40 -6.27
N GLY A 50 -5.41 8.40 -7.57
CA GLY A 50 -4.33 7.93 -8.45
C GLY A 50 -3.94 6.47 -8.24
N PHE A 51 -2.72 6.12 -8.63
CA PHE A 51 -2.14 4.79 -8.35
C PHE A 51 -1.25 4.83 -7.10
N GLU A 52 -0.05 5.36 -7.17
CA GLU A 52 0.88 5.51 -6.03
C GLU A 52 1.29 6.97 -5.82
N LEU A 53 1.10 7.80 -6.83
CA LEU A 53 1.44 9.22 -6.82
C LEU A 53 2.93 9.51 -6.57
N ASN A 54 3.85 8.60 -6.91
CA ASN A 54 5.28 8.77 -6.66
C ASN A 54 5.83 10.11 -7.13
N PRO A 55 5.56 10.58 -8.39
CA PRO A 55 6.03 11.89 -8.84
C PRO A 55 5.44 13.06 -8.03
N ILE A 56 4.20 12.93 -7.58
CA ILE A 56 3.51 13.96 -6.79
C ILE A 56 4.14 14.05 -5.41
N TRP A 57 4.28 12.90 -4.72
CA TRP A 57 4.94 12.83 -3.42
C TRP A 57 6.36 13.37 -3.46
N THR A 58 7.14 13.04 -4.51
CA THR A 58 8.53 13.51 -4.65
C THR A 58 8.60 15.01 -4.95
N LYS A 59 7.78 15.51 -5.89
CA LYS A 59 7.93 16.88 -6.40
C LYS A 59 7.27 17.93 -5.51
N ILE A 60 6.10 17.65 -4.97
CA ILE A 60 5.32 18.63 -4.21
C ILE A 60 5.04 18.22 -2.77
N GLY A 61 5.11 16.91 -2.49
CA GLY A 61 4.88 16.36 -1.14
C GLY A 61 6.13 16.24 -0.29
N GLY A 62 7.31 16.57 -0.81
CA GLY A 62 8.58 16.52 -0.08
C GLY A 62 9.06 15.13 0.37
N ALA A 63 8.29 14.08 0.03
CA ALA A 63 8.64 12.71 0.37
C ALA A 63 9.47 12.10 -0.77
N SER A 64 10.76 11.95 -0.58
CA SER A 64 11.63 11.31 -1.59
C SER A 64 11.21 9.85 -1.78
N ILE A 65 10.71 9.54 -2.97
CA ILE A 65 10.34 8.18 -3.36
C ILE A 65 11.42 7.54 -4.25
N ASN A 66 12.20 8.34 -4.98
CA ASN A 66 13.11 7.87 -6.03
C ASN A 66 14.50 7.48 -5.52
N ASN A 67 14.97 8.05 -4.43
CA ASN A 67 16.24 7.65 -3.81
C ASN A 67 15.97 6.76 -2.62
N ALA A 68 15.08 5.83 -2.90
CA ALA A 68 14.76 4.89 -2.01
C ALA A 68 14.28 5.39 -0.76
N CYS A 69 13.50 5.60 -0.42
CA CYS A 69 12.95 5.34 0.87
C CYS A 69 13.79 5.82 2.06
N LEU A 70 14.46 6.89 1.94
CA LEU A 70 14.90 7.59 3.12
C LEU A 70 13.69 7.71 4.03
N GLU A 71 13.83 7.29 5.26
CA GLU A 71 12.84 7.54 6.29
C GLU A 71 12.55 9.05 6.34
N CYS A 72 11.27 9.41 6.43
CA CYS A 72 10.89 10.79 6.67
C CYS A 72 10.06 10.85 7.94
N THR A 73 10.37 11.82 8.77
CA THR A 73 9.71 12.08 10.05
C THR A 73 9.05 13.46 10.04
N GLU A 74 8.44 13.85 11.13
CA GLU A 74 7.89 15.20 11.31
C GLU A 74 8.94 16.30 11.16
N GLU A 75 10.20 16.01 11.42
CA GLU A 75 11.32 16.97 11.32
C GLU A 75 11.61 17.36 9.86
N ASP A 76 11.29 16.49 8.91
CA ASP A 76 11.46 16.71 7.48
C ASP A 76 10.33 17.55 6.86
N LEU A 77 9.22 17.74 7.61
CA LEU A 77 8.04 18.40 7.08
C LEU A 77 8.21 19.91 6.97
N LYS A 78 8.08 20.43 5.76
CA LYS A 78 7.93 21.86 5.51
C LYS A 78 6.46 22.19 5.28
N MET A 79 6.01 23.33 5.80
CA MET A 79 4.63 23.81 5.64
C MET A 79 4.22 23.93 4.15
N GLU A 80 5.17 24.28 3.30
CA GLU A 80 4.95 24.33 1.85
C GLU A 80 4.50 22.97 1.30
N TYR A 81 5.12 21.87 1.70
CA TYR A 81 4.74 20.53 1.26
C TYR A 81 3.34 20.14 1.73
N ALA A 82 3.00 20.47 2.98
CA ALA A 82 1.66 20.23 3.52
C ALA A 82 0.59 21.02 2.72
N ASN A 83 0.86 22.29 2.44
CA ASN A 83 -0.04 23.15 1.67
C ASN A 83 -0.21 22.63 0.24
N ASN A 84 0.88 22.29 -0.44
CA ASN A 84 0.87 21.78 -1.82
C ASN A 84 0.11 20.45 -1.93
N MET A 85 0.35 19.50 -1.03
CA MET A 85 -0.35 18.23 -1.02
C MET A 85 -1.83 18.39 -0.68
N THR A 86 -2.16 19.29 0.25
CA THR A 86 -3.56 19.61 0.59
C THR A 86 -4.28 20.22 -0.62
N ALA A 87 -3.66 21.16 -1.31
CA ALA A 87 -4.20 21.74 -2.54
C ALA A 87 -4.40 20.67 -3.63
N TYR A 88 -3.42 19.78 -3.81
CA TYR A 88 -3.53 18.66 -4.75
C TYR A 88 -4.74 17.76 -4.43
N PHE A 89 -4.89 17.35 -3.17
CA PHE A 89 -6.02 16.48 -2.77
C PHE A 89 -7.37 17.17 -2.90
N LYS A 90 -7.47 18.46 -2.54
CA LYS A 90 -8.70 19.25 -2.74
C LYS A 90 -9.06 19.36 -4.21
N ASN A 91 -8.10 19.69 -5.06
CA ASN A 91 -8.32 19.78 -6.51
C ASN A 91 -8.75 18.42 -7.09
N TYR A 92 -8.11 17.32 -6.65
CA TYR A 92 -8.48 15.98 -7.08
C TYR A 92 -9.92 15.64 -6.68
N LEU A 93 -10.36 16.02 -5.49
CA LEU A 93 -11.73 15.81 -5.02
C LEU A 93 -12.73 16.59 -5.91
N VAL A 94 -12.47 17.86 -6.19
CA VAL A 94 -13.32 18.70 -7.06
C VAL A 94 -13.41 18.11 -8.46
N GLU A 95 -12.27 17.83 -9.08
CA GLU A 95 -12.23 17.24 -10.42
C GLU A 95 -12.95 15.89 -10.49
N SER A 96 -12.87 15.10 -9.41
CA SER A 96 -13.47 13.77 -9.36
C SER A 96 -15.00 13.79 -9.43
N LYS A 97 -15.65 14.92 -9.15
CA LYS A 97 -17.08 15.13 -9.29
C LYS A 97 -17.52 15.37 -10.73
N SER A 98 -16.59 15.65 -11.64
CA SER A 98 -16.90 15.93 -13.04
C SER A 98 -17.39 14.69 -13.80
N LEU A 99 -18.22 14.91 -14.82
CA LEU A 99 -18.70 13.85 -15.71
C LEU A 99 -17.54 13.14 -16.42
N LEU A 100 -16.52 13.88 -16.83
CA LEU A 100 -15.34 13.30 -17.49
C LEU A 100 -14.60 12.32 -16.59
N ARG A 101 -14.43 12.64 -15.30
CA ARG A 101 -13.81 11.72 -14.33
C ARG A 101 -14.72 10.52 -14.04
N HIS A 102 -16.03 10.73 -13.99
CA HIS A 102 -16.97 9.62 -13.84
C HIS A 102 -16.82 8.62 -14.99
N LEU A 103 -16.76 9.08 -16.23
CA LEU A 103 -16.56 8.24 -17.40
C LEU A 103 -15.16 7.59 -17.40
N ALA A 104 -14.13 8.32 -17.02
CA ALA A 104 -12.75 7.80 -16.96
C ALA A 104 -12.60 6.62 -15.97
N ARG A 105 -13.43 6.53 -14.92
CA ARG A 105 -13.38 5.38 -13.98
C ARG A 105 -13.74 4.05 -14.65
N PHE A 106 -14.53 4.06 -15.71
CA PHE A 106 -14.85 2.83 -16.45
C PHE A 106 -13.68 2.34 -17.31
N SER A 107 -12.93 3.26 -17.93
CA SER A 107 -11.81 2.92 -18.82
C SER A 107 -10.45 2.89 -18.12
N GLN A 108 -10.24 3.72 -17.10
CA GLN A 108 -8.97 3.90 -16.43
C GLN A 108 -9.04 3.55 -14.94
N ARG A 109 -9.65 2.41 -14.61
CA ARG A 109 -9.87 1.92 -13.24
C ARG A 109 -8.60 1.93 -12.39
N ARG A 110 -7.44 1.66 -12.97
CA ARG A 110 -6.15 1.65 -12.26
C ARG A 110 -5.85 2.99 -11.59
N PHE A 111 -6.24 4.10 -12.22
CA PHE A 111 -5.92 5.45 -11.74
C PHE A 111 -7.06 6.09 -10.96
N TYR A 112 -8.31 5.88 -11.38
CA TYR A 112 -9.45 6.62 -10.86
C TYR A 112 -10.43 5.80 -10.03
N GLY A 113 -10.14 4.52 -9.79
CA GLY A 113 -11.03 3.65 -9.04
C GLY A 113 -12.08 2.95 -9.88
N SER A 114 -13.06 2.34 -9.22
CA SER A 114 -14.08 1.53 -9.88
C SER A 114 -15.15 2.40 -10.54
N GLY A 115 -15.49 2.11 -11.79
CA GLY A 115 -16.64 2.69 -12.45
C GLY A 115 -17.95 2.19 -11.81
N GLY A 116 -19.02 2.99 -11.92
CA GLY A 116 -20.33 2.65 -11.38
C GLY A 116 -20.50 2.81 -9.86
N VAL A 117 -19.52 3.36 -9.16
CA VAL A 117 -19.67 3.72 -7.75
C VAL A 117 -20.37 5.06 -7.62
N ASN A 118 -21.50 5.08 -6.91
CA ASN A 118 -22.19 6.29 -6.51
C ASN A 118 -21.54 6.81 -5.23
N TYR A 119 -20.66 7.80 -5.35
CA TYR A 119 -19.95 8.34 -4.20
C TYR A 119 -20.85 9.20 -3.31
N ASP A 120 -20.71 9.01 -2.00
CA ASP A 120 -21.27 9.90 -0.97
C ASP A 120 -20.36 11.12 -0.82
N TRP A 121 -20.51 12.08 -1.72
CA TRP A 121 -19.62 13.24 -1.85
C TRP A 121 -19.53 14.11 -0.61
N ASP A 122 -20.53 14.08 0.26
CA ASP A 122 -20.54 14.86 1.50
C ASP A 122 -19.70 14.17 2.61
N ASN A 123 -19.38 12.87 2.43
CA ASN A 123 -18.70 12.07 3.46
C ASN A 123 -17.54 11.23 2.90
N VAL A 124 -17.07 11.52 1.70
CA VAL A 124 -16.01 10.75 1.05
C VAL A 124 -14.64 11.04 1.69
N TYR A 125 -13.88 9.97 1.92
CA TYR A 125 -12.45 10.05 2.20
C TYR A 125 -11.64 9.86 0.92
N LEU A 126 -10.57 10.60 0.80
CA LEU A 126 -9.56 10.36 -0.23
C LEU A 126 -8.64 9.23 0.22
N LEU A 127 -8.59 8.16 -0.57
CA LEU A 127 -7.79 6.98 -0.27
C LEU A 127 -6.56 6.92 -1.19
N ASN A 128 -5.37 7.13 -0.62
CA ASN A 128 -4.10 6.99 -1.34
C ASN A 128 -3.35 5.73 -0.89
N LYS A 129 -2.86 4.96 -1.85
CA LYS A 129 -2.05 3.75 -1.63
C LYS A 129 -0.64 3.99 -2.14
N ASN A 130 0.34 3.85 -1.25
CA ASN A 130 1.73 3.89 -1.66
C ASN A 130 2.63 3.07 -0.72
N PRO A 131 3.25 1.97 -1.21
CA PRO A 131 4.17 1.17 -0.41
C PRO A 131 5.41 1.95 0.08
N HIS A 132 5.85 2.95 -0.68
CA HIS A 132 7.02 3.76 -0.34
C HIS A 132 6.74 4.79 0.77
N LEU A 133 5.49 4.94 1.18
CA LEU A 133 5.13 5.78 2.34
C LEU A 133 5.12 5.00 3.66
N SER A 134 5.41 3.70 3.64
CA SER A 134 5.38 2.85 4.84
C SER A 134 6.40 3.29 5.90
N ASN A 135 7.56 3.78 5.51
CA ASN A 135 8.57 4.36 6.40
C ASN A 135 8.48 5.89 6.54
N LYS A 136 7.32 6.47 6.26
CA LYS A 136 7.05 7.92 6.32
C LYS A 136 5.75 8.24 7.06
N VAL A 137 5.26 7.30 7.87
CA VAL A 137 3.98 7.48 8.58
C VAL A 137 4.05 8.64 9.56
N ARG A 138 5.18 8.88 10.25
CA ARG A 138 5.38 10.06 11.12
C ARG A 138 5.27 11.36 10.32
N TYR A 139 5.90 11.42 9.15
CA TYR A 139 5.80 12.55 8.22
C TYR A 139 4.36 12.82 7.77
N LEU A 140 3.63 11.76 7.38
CA LEU A 140 2.24 11.85 6.97
C LEU A 140 1.33 12.29 8.12
N ASN A 141 1.59 11.79 9.33
CA ASN A 141 0.82 12.14 10.52
C ASN A 141 1.03 13.59 10.94
N ALA A 142 2.23 14.12 10.79
CA ALA A 142 2.52 15.54 11.00
C ALA A 142 1.83 16.42 9.94
N MET A 143 1.79 15.97 8.68
CA MET A 143 1.10 16.67 7.59
C MET A 143 -0.43 16.64 7.75
N TYR A 144 -0.98 15.52 8.22
CA TYR A 144 -2.41 15.26 8.37
C TYR A 144 -2.70 14.59 9.72
N PRO A 145 -2.84 15.36 10.81
CA PRO A 145 -2.96 14.79 12.17
C PRO A 145 -4.22 13.93 12.41
N LYS A 146 -5.22 14.07 11.53
CA LYS A 146 -6.45 13.25 11.57
C LYS A 146 -6.49 12.19 10.47
N ALA A 147 -5.38 11.97 9.77
CA ALA A 147 -5.28 10.91 8.77
C ALA A 147 -5.53 9.55 9.41
N LYS A 148 -6.09 8.64 8.60
CA LYS A 148 -6.31 7.25 9.01
C LYS A 148 -5.42 6.33 8.21
N TYR A 149 -4.91 5.28 8.86
CA TYR A 149 -3.94 4.36 8.27
C TYR A 149 -4.47 2.94 8.21
N ILE A 150 -4.54 2.40 7.01
CA ILE A 150 -4.79 0.99 6.77
C ILE A 150 -3.44 0.37 6.46
N VAL A 151 -3.00 -0.54 7.32
CA VAL A 151 -1.70 -1.20 7.23
C VAL A 151 -1.92 -2.64 6.79
N ILE A 152 -1.25 -3.07 5.72
CA ILE A 152 -1.30 -4.47 5.30
C ILE A 152 0.09 -5.07 5.33
N VAL A 153 0.21 -6.16 6.08
CA VAL A 153 1.45 -6.95 6.22
C VAL A 153 1.22 -8.34 5.66
N ARG A 154 2.22 -8.90 5.05
CA ARG A 154 2.21 -10.26 4.50
C ARG A 154 3.31 -11.09 5.12
N SER A 155 3.09 -12.41 5.23
CA SER A 155 4.11 -13.33 5.72
C SER A 155 5.44 -13.15 4.98
N PRO A 156 6.58 -13.27 5.66
CA PRO A 156 7.89 -13.11 5.05
C PRO A 156 8.10 -14.07 3.88
N HIS A 157 7.69 -15.34 4.00
CA HIS A 157 7.77 -16.34 2.93
C HIS A 157 6.98 -15.90 1.69
N GLY A 158 5.71 -15.53 1.89
CA GLY A 158 4.84 -15.12 0.78
C GLY A 158 5.29 -13.83 0.10
N GLN A 159 5.81 -12.90 0.87
CA GLN A 159 6.27 -11.62 0.35
C GLN A 159 7.61 -11.73 -0.36
N CYS A 160 8.62 -12.37 0.26
CA CYS A 160 9.95 -12.57 -0.33
C CYS A 160 9.88 -13.37 -1.64
N ALA A 161 9.09 -14.45 -1.68
CA ALA A 161 8.84 -15.19 -2.91
C ALA A 161 8.22 -14.31 -4.02
N SER A 162 7.26 -13.45 -3.65
CA SER A 162 6.62 -12.54 -4.62
C SER A 162 7.57 -11.45 -5.12
N LEU A 163 8.47 -10.96 -4.28
CA LEU A 163 9.54 -10.01 -4.64
C LEU A 163 10.54 -10.66 -5.58
N LYS A 164 11.08 -11.83 -5.20
CA LYS A 164 11.97 -12.63 -6.06
C LYS A 164 11.41 -12.76 -7.47
N MET A 165 10.18 -13.26 -7.60
CA MET A 165 9.56 -13.47 -8.91
C MET A 165 9.34 -12.19 -9.70
N MET A 166 9.07 -11.08 -9.04
CA MET A 166 8.92 -9.79 -9.71
C MET A 166 10.25 -9.28 -10.24
N PHE A 167 11.30 -9.30 -9.43
CA PHE A 167 12.61 -8.77 -9.83
C PHE A 167 13.34 -9.70 -10.80
N MET A 168 13.17 -11.03 -10.69
CA MET A 168 13.66 -11.97 -11.71
C MET A 168 13.08 -11.63 -13.09
N LYS A 169 11.76 -11.40 -13.19
CA LYS A 169 11.14 -11.01 -14.47
C LYS A 169 11.64 -9.66 -14.99
N SER A 170 11.90 -8.71 -14.09
CA SER A 170 12.47 -7.41 -14.49
C SER A 170 13.91 -7.59 -15.00
N HIS A 171 14.70 -8.43 -14.33
CA HIS A 171 16.05 -8.75 -14.75
C HIS A 171 16.08 -9.46 -16.13
N GLU A 172 15.26 -10.50 -16.28
CA GLU A 172 15.14 -11.23 -17.56
C GLU A 172 14.73 -10.33 -18.73
N LYS A 173 13.85 -9.35 -18.46
CA LYS A 173 13.33 -8.45 -19.48
C LYS A 173 14.28 -7.30 -19.83
N ASP A 174 14.83 -6.64 -18.81
CA ASP A 174 15.47 -5.32 -18.92
C ASP A 174 16.96 -5.36 -18.49
N GLY A 175 17.50 -6.51 -18.04
CA GLY A 175 18.86 -6.65 -17.50
C GLY A 175 19.11 -5.87 -16.20
N ARG A 176 18.05 -5.47 -15.49
CA ARG A 176 18.18 -4.64 -14.30
C ARG A 176 18.33 -5.49 -13.04
N TYR A 177 19.23 -5.06 -12.19
CA TYR A 177 19.38 -5.60 -10.85
C TYR A 177 18.65 -4.73 -9.83
N LEU A 178 18.11 -5.37 -8.80
CA LEU A 178 17.64 -4.67 -7.62
C LEU A 178 18.81 -4.54 -6.65
N ARG A 179 19.05 -3.36 -6.14
CA ARG A 179 19.93 -3.09 -5.01
C ARG A 179 19.11 -2.82 -3.76
N LEU A 180 19.46 -3.47 -2.67
CA LEU A 180 18.94 -3.22 -1.32
C LEU A 180 20.14 -3.06 -0.38
N PRO A 181 20.57 -1.82 -0.09
CA PRO A 181 21.69 -1.56 0.78
C PRO A 181 21.50 -2.14 2.18
N ASP A 182 22.57 -2.71 2.75
CA ASP A 182 22.50 -3.37 4.05
C ASP A 182 22.53 -2.37 5.21
N ASP A 183 23.19 -1.22 5.03
CA ASP A 183 23.48 -0.26 6.07
C ASP A 183 22.29 0.63 6.47
N ASN A 184 21.56 1.15 5.51
CA ASN A 184 20.42 2.02 5.73
C ASN A 184 19.10 1.55 5.12
N GLY A 185 19.06 0.33 4.76
CA GLY A 185 18.05 -0.58 4.28
C GLY A 185 16.71 -0.08 3.84
N SER A 186 16.63 1.16 3.57
CA SER A 186 15.35 1.72 3.21
C SER A 186 15.17 1.81 1.72
N CYS A 187 16.19 1.46 0.95
CA CYS A 187 16.21 1.87 -0.43
C CYS A 187 16.34 0.80 -1.48
N TRP A 188 15.26 0.62 -2.20
CA TRP A 188 15.28 -0.09 -3.46
C TRP A 188 15.80 0.82 -4.56
N SER A 189 16.90 0.46 -5.17
CA SER A 189 17.32 1.10 -6.41
C SER A 189 17.44 0.05 -7.51
N ASN A 190 17.17 0.45 -8.75
CA ASN A 190 17.49 -0.37 -9.90
C ASN A 190 18.90 -0.02 -10.34
N VAL A 191 19.73 -1.03 -10.50
CA VAL A 191 21.10 -0.91 -11.01
C VAL A 191 21.15 -1.50 -12.43
N GLU A 192 21.68 -0.74 -13.36
CA GLU A 192 21.91 -1.22 -14.73
C GLU A 192 23.08 -2.23 -14.74
N ALA A 193 23.02 -3.19 -15.65
CA ALA A 193 24.05 -4.24 -15.76
C ALA A 193 25.48 -3.67 -15.90
N SER A 194 25.63 -2.52 -16.56
CA SER A 194 26.93 -1.83 -16.70
C SER A 194 27.52 -1.30 -15.39
N LYS A 195 26.69 -1.11 -14.35
CA LYS A 195 27.09 -0.55 -13.06
C LYS A 195 27.09 -1.55 -11.91
N VAL A 196 26.84 -2.83 -12.21
CA VAL A 196 26.78 -3.89 -11.17
C VAL A 196 28.09 -4.01 -10.42
N ASN A 197 29.24 -3.83 -11.07
CA ASN A 197 30.56 -3.91 -10.45
C ASN A 197 30.88 -2.72 -9.52
N GLU A 198 30.05 -1.68 -9.54
CA GLU A 198 30.17 -0.52 -8.65
C GLU A 198 29.44 -0.72 -7.32
N VAL A 199 28.74 -1.85 -7.15
CA VAL A 199 27.88 -2.14 -6.02
C VAL A 199 28.32 -3.45 -5.37
N GLU A 200 28.23 -3.50 -4.05
CA GLU A 200 28.49 -4.70 -3.26
C GLU A 200 27.57 -5.85 -3.67
N SER A 201 28.13 -7.03 -3.95
CA SER A 201 27.38 -8.19 -4.45
C SER A 201 26.35 -8.71 -3.47
N ASN A 202 26.57 -8.52 -2.16
CA ASN A 202 25.63 -8.89 -1.08
C ASN A 202 24.38 -8.01 -1.03
N GLU A 203 24.37 -6.85 -1.70
CA GLU A 203 23.24 -5.94 -1.81
C GLU A 203 22.40 -6.16 -3.08
N LEU A 204 22.84 -7.02 -3.98
CA LEU A 204 22.25 -7.17 -5.32
C LEU A 204 21.37 -8.41 -5.46
N PHE A 205 20.24 -8.23 -6.15
CA PHE A 205 19.42 -9.33 -6.65
C PHE A 205 19.13 -9.14 -8.15
N PRO A 206 19.31 -10.18 -9.02
CA PRO A 206 19.78 -11.54 -8.73
C PRO A 206 21.22 -11.61 -8.20
N GLY A 207 21.49 -12.62 -7.40
CA GLY A 207 22.77 -12.89 -6.78
C GLY A 207 22.58 -13.24 -5.29
N ASN A 208 22.03 -12.33 -4.50
CA ASN A 208 21.75 -12.57 -3.09
C ASN A 208 20.25 -12.49 -2.78
N PHE A 209 19.63 -13.64 -2.47
CA PHE A 209 18.23 -13.68 -2.02
C PHE A 209 18.05 -13.07 -0.62
N GLY A 210 19.09 -13.12 0.24
CA GLY A 210 19.06 -12.62 1.61
C GLY A 210 18.67 -11.12 1.75
N VAL A 211 18.79 -10.34 0.67
CA VAL A 211 18.33 -8.94 0.65
C VAL A 211 16.83 -8.81 0.96
N PHE A 212 15.99 -9.77 0.58
CA PHE A 212 14.56 -9.70 0.79
C PHE A 212 14.11 -9.91 2.23
N PRO A 213 14.53 -10.97 2.95
CA PRO A 213 14.17 -11.14 4.35
C PRO A 213 14.74 -10.02 5.24
N LYS A 214 15.96 -9.55 5.02
CA LYS A 214 16.53 -8.40 5.73
C LYS A 214 15.67 -7.15 5.53
N ALA A 215 15.34 -6.83 4.28
CA ALA A 215 14.48 -5.70 3.98
C ALA A 215 13.06 -5.85 4.57
N TRP A 216 12.52 -7.07 4.59
CA TRP A 216 11.22 -7.36 5.19
C TRP A 216 11.20 -6.98 6.68
N ILE A 217 12.17 -7.44 7.45
CA ILE A 217 12.28 -7.14 8.88
C ILE A 217 12.45 -5.63 9.08
N LYS A 218 13.48 -5.04 8.48
CA LYS A 218 13.85 -3.66 8.68
C LYS A 218 12.74 -2.68 8.34
N LEU A 219 12.13 -2.83 7.17
CA LEU A 219 11.09 -1.91 6.71
C LEU A 219 9.77 -2.06 7.48
N ASN A 220 9.38 -3.29 7.86
CA ASN A 220 8.21 -3.47 8.73
C ASN A 220 8.46 -2.91 10.12
N LYS A 221 9.66 -3.12 10.69
CA LYS A 221 10.03 -2.54 11.98
C LYS A 221 9.91 -1.02 11.96
N VAL A 222 10.54 -0.35 11.00
CA VAL A 222 10.45 1.11 10.85
C VAL A 222 8.99 1.56 10.69
N MET A 223 8.20 0.87 9.87
CA MET A 223 6.78 1.17 9.70
C MET A 223 6.01 1.09 11.04
N PHE A 224 6.24 0.03 11.83
CA PHE A 224 5.57 -0.13 13.12
C PHE A 224 6.09 0.87 14.16
N ASP A 225 7.38 1.20 14.17
CA ASP A 225 7.92 2.26 15.03
C ASP A 225 7.27 3.60 14.73
N HIS A 226 7.06 3.94 13.46
CA HIS A 226 6.30 5.13 13.09
C HIS A 226 4.83 5.07 13.53
N LEU A 227 4.20 3.91 13.42
CA LEU A 227 2.79 3.72 13.80
C LEU A 227 2.56 3.84 15.32
N LYS A 228 3.58 3.74 16.16
CA LYS A 228 3.47 4.02 17.60
C LYS A 228 3.06 5.46 17.88
N HIS A 229 3.35 6.39 16.98
CA HIS A 229 2.98 7.80 17.06
C HIS A 229 1.58 8.11 16.51
N VAL A 230 0.87 7.11 15.99
CA VAL A 230 -0.50 7.25 15.47
C VAL A 230 -1.49 6.72 16.49
N PRO A 231 -2.55 7.47 16.85
CA PRO A 231 -3.59 7.01 17.77
C PRO A 231 -4.24 5.70 17.31
N GLU A 232 -4.60 4.83 18.26
CA GLU A 232 -5.18 3.50 17.96
C GLU A 232 -6.48 3.58 17.13
N ASN A 233 -7.29 4.60 17.35
CA ASN A 233 -8.53 4.81 16.60
C ASN A 233 -8.31 5.39 15.19
N GLN A 234 -7.06 5.65 14.80
CA GLN A 234 -6.69 6.13 13.47
C GLN A 234 -5.94 5.08 12.64
N LYS A 235 -5.71 3.89 13.17
CA LYS A 235 -5.00 2.83 12.45
C LYS A 235 -5.67 1.47 12.56
N VAL A 236 -5.48 0.64 11.54
CA VAL A 236 -5.86 -0.77 11.56
C VAL A 236 -4.81 -1.59 10.81
N VAL A 237 -4.38 -2.68 11.42
CA VAL A 237 -3.43 -3.61 10.81
C VAL A 237 -4.17 -4.85 10.31
N ILE A 238 -3.87 -5.27 9.08
CA ILE A 238 -4.48 -6.40 8.40
C ILE A 238 -3.37 -7.35 7.94
N ALA A 239 -3.47 -8.63 8.28
CA ALA A 239 -2.66 -9.65 7.66
C ALA A 239 -3.19 -9.94 6.24
N TYR A 240 -2.29 -10.02 5.25
CA TYR A 240 -2.66 -10.39 3.89
C TYR A 240 -3.36 -11.75 3.85
N GLU A 241 -2.89 -12.69 4.63
CA GLU A 241 -3.40 -14.05 4.71
C GLU A 241 -4.84 -14.07 5.25
N GLU A 242 -5.11 -13.26 6.28
CA GLU A 242 -6.45 -13.06 6.82
C GLU A 242 -7.39 -12.42 5.77
N LEU A 243 -6.92 -11.39 5.06
CA LEU A 243 -7.68 -10.79 3.97
C LEU A 243 -8.05 -11.81 2.88
N MET A 244 -7.20 -12.81 2.66
CA MET A 244 -7.47 -13.88 1.68
C MET A 244 -8.44 -14.93 2.21
N GLY A 245 -8.34 -15.33 3.48
CA GLY A 245 -9.15 -16.39 4.09
C GLY A 245 -10.41 -15.89 4.80
N LYS A 246 -10.33 -14.74 5.49
CA LYS A 246 -11.41 -14.17 6.32
C LYS A 246 -11.69 -12.71 5.90
N ARG A 247 -11.97 -12.50 4.62
CA ARG A 247 -12.13 -11.15 4.04
C ARG A 247 -13.16 -10.29 4.76
N ALA A 248 -14.28 -10.89 5.19
CA ALA A 248 -15.33 -10.19 5.91
C ALA A 248 -14.78 -9.51 7.17
N ASP A 249 -14.03 -10.24 7.98
CA ASP A 249 -13.50 -9.74 9.25
C ASP A 249 -12.51 -8.60 9.02
N SER A 250 -11.60 -8.77 8.05
CA SER A 250 -10.64 -7.74 7.66
C SER A 250 -11.33 -6.46 7.19
N LEU A 251 -12.32 -6.56 6.31
CA LEU A 251 -13.04 -5.39 5.80
C LEU A 251 -13.90 -4.73 6.88
N ASN A 252 -14.58 -5.49 7.74
CA ASN A 252 -15.37 -4.95 8.84
C ASN A 252 -14.51 -4.17 9.84
N ARG A 253 -13.31 -4.65 10.17
CA ARG A 253 -12.36 -3.90 11.01
C ARG A 253 -11.95 -2.58 10.36
N ILE A 254 -11.67 -2.58 9.05
CA ILE A 254 -11.34 -1.36 8.30
C ILE A 254 -12.51 -0.39 8.35
N PHE A 255 -13.72 -0.83 8.03
CA PHE A 255 -14.89 0.04 7.97
C PHE A 255 -15.25 0.60 9.35
N LYS A 256 -15.11 -0.19 10.40
CA LYS A 256 -15.28 0.27 11.79
C LYS A 256 -14.27 1.36 12.15
N MET A 257 -13.00 1.16 11.87
CA MET A 257 -11.94 2.15 12.13
C MET A 257 -12.17 3.45 11.35
N LEU A 258 -12.65 3.34 10.11
CA LEU A 258 -12.96 4.49 9.27
C LEU A 258 -14.28 5.19 9.65
N ASP A 259 -15.09 4.61 10.52
CA ASP A 259 -16.43 5.11 10.87
C ASP A 259 -17.31 5.30 9.63
N LEU A 260 -17.35 4.27 8.78
CA LEU A 260 -18.15 4.31 7.57
C LEU A 260 -19.62 4.03 7.88
N ARG A 261 -20.50 4.78 7.22
CA ARG A 261 -21.93 4.77 7.51
C ARG A 261 -22.59 3.43 7.20
N GLU A 262 -23.45 2.96 8.09
CA GLU A 262 -24.30 1.77 7.90
C GLU A 262 -25.22 1.87 6.68
N ALA A 263 -25.56 3.09 6.23
CA ALA A 263 -26.33 3.32 5.01
C ALA A 263 -25.76 2.62 3.76
N HIS A 264 -24.51 2.19 3.81
CA HIS A 264 -23.86 1.45 2.72
C HIS A 264 -23.70 -0.06 3.03
N ALA A 265 -24.37 -0.60 4.04
CA ALA A 265 -24.23 -1.99 4.47
C ALA A 265 -24.48 -3.01 3.34
N SER A 266 -25.50 -2.79 2.51
CA SER A 266 -25.76 -3.66 1.35
C SER A 266 -24.61 -3.68 0.35
N LYS A 267 -23.95 -2.53 0.13
CA LYS A 267 -22.77 -2.45 -0.74
C LYS A 267 -21.57 -3.12 -0.10
N VAL A 268 -21.40 -2.99 1.21
CA VAL A 268 -20.35 -3.68 1.98
C VAL A 268 -20.51 -5.18 1.84
N ASN A 269 -21.72 -5.72 2.02
CA ASN A 269 -22.00 -7.15 1.87
C ASN A 269 -21.67 -7.63 0.45
N GLN A 270 -22.07 -6.89 -0.60
CA GLN A 270 -21.69 -7.20 -1.97
C GLN A 270 -20.16 -7.21 -2.18
N MET A 271 -19.43 -6.31 -1.53
CA MET A 271 -17.97 -6.26 -1.62
C MET A 271 -17.33 -7.47 -0.92
N ILE A 272 -17.90 -7.93 0.19
CA ILE A 272 -17.46 -9.10 0.94
C ILE A 272 -17.70 -10.38 0.14
N GLU A 273 -18.91 -10.55 -0.38
CA GLU A 273 -19.34 -11.75 -1.11
C GLU A 273 -18.71 -11.88 -2.50
N LYS A 274 -18.32 -10.76 -3.09
CA LYS A 274 -17.76 -10.73 -4.44
C LYS A 274 -16.48 -11.55 -4.52
N GLU A 275 -16.57 -12.70 -5.17
CA GLU A 275 -15.41 -13.48 -5.51
C GLU A 275 -14.46 -12.66 -6.40
N ARG A 276 -13.26 -12.38 -5.91
CA ARG A 276 -12.29 -11.58 -6.66
C ARG A 276 -11.27 -12.48 -7.31
N LYS A 277 -11.23 -12.46 -8.63
CA LYS A 277 -10.06 -12.94 -9.35
C LYS A 277 -8.85 -12.13 -8.88
N ILE A 278 -7.95 -12.79 -8.17
CA ILE A 278 -6.67 -12.22 -7.81
C ILE A 278 -5.91 -12.07 -9.12
N HIS A 279 -5.79 -10.85 -9.60
CA HIS A 279 -4.91 -10.54 -10.71
C HIS A 279 -3.46 -10.68 -10.23
N ASN A 280 -2.98 -11.91 -10.28
CA ASN A 280 -1.60 -12.20 -10.01
C ASN A 280 -0.76 -11.72 -11.19
N THR A 281 -0.14 -10.60 -11.01
CA THR A 281 0.67 -9.96 -12.07
C THR A 281 1.94 -10.74 -12.39
N THR A 282 2.37 -11.67 -11.53
CA THR A 282 3.66 -12.34 -11.66
C THR A 282 3.53 -13.82 -11.92
N THR A 283 2.74 -14.56 -11.12
CA THR A 283 2.60 -16.01 -11.21
C THR A 283 1.15 -16.46 -10.95
N LYS A 284 0.76 -17.62 -11.49
CA LYS A 284 -0.55 -18.26 -11.23
C LYS A 284 -0.45 -19.17 -9.99
N GLY A 285 -1.57 -19.48 -9.37
CA GLY A 285 -1.70 -20.44 -8.26
C GLY A 285 -2.22 -19.80 -6.97
N ASP A 286 -2.37 -20.61 -5.94
CA ASP A 286 -2.82 -20.18 -4.62
C ASP A 286 -1.83 -19.16 -4.02
N PRO A 287 -2.27 -17.95 -3.73
CA PRO A 287 -1.41 -16.87 -3.22
C PRO A 287 -0.81 -17.17 -1.84
N LEU A 288 -1.41 -18.06 -1.07
CA LEU A 288 -0.96 -18.44 0.27
C LEU A 288 0.09 -19.56 0.24
N GLN A 289 0.07 -20.41 -0.78
CA GLN A 289 0.93 -21.61 -0.85
C GLN A 289 2.01 -21.56 -1.92
N LYS A 290 1.89 -20.67 -2.90
CA LYS A 290 2.79 -20.65 -4.07
C LYS A 290 4.25 -20.32 -3.73
N TRP A 291 4.53 -19.74 -2.56
CA TRP A 291 5.88 -19.48 -2.11
C TRP A 291 6.70 -20.80 -2.02
N LYS A 292 6.06 -21.93 -1.64
CA LYS A 292 6.68 -23.28 -1.60
C LYS A 292 7.22 -23.74 -2.96
N LYS A 293 6.71 -23.18 -4.06
CA LYS A 293 7.16 -23.47 -5.42
C LYS A 293 8.17 -22.46 -5.96
N HIS A 294 8.27 -21.31 -5.32
CA HIS A 294 9.10 -20.19 -5.79
C HIS A 294 10.37 -19.98 -4.98
N LEU A 295 10.42 -20.52 -3.79
CA LEU A 295 11.63 -20.57 -2.96
C LEU A 295 12.14 -22.00 -2.96
N ASP A 296 13.40 -22.18 -3.31
CA ASP A 296 14.08 -23.45 -3.12
C ASP A 296 14.47 -23.67 -1.64
N ASP A 297 14.98 -24.86 -1.31
CA ASP A 297 15.28 -25.24 0.06
C ASP A 297 16.36 -24.33 0.68
N ASN A 298 17.35 -23.88 -0.10
CA ASN A 298 18.40 -22.97 0.37
C ASN A 298 17.84 -21.59 0.68
N GLU A 299 16.98 -21.09 -0.17
CA GLU A 299 16.32 -19.79 0.04
C GLU A 299 15.35 -19.82 1.23
N GLN A 300 14.61 -20.91 1.42
CA GLN A 300 13.75 -21.11 2.59
C GLN A 300 14.58 -21.17 3.87
N LYS A 301 15.71 -21.92 3.84
CA LYS A 301 16.65 -21.99 4.95
C LYS A 301 17.22 -20.60 5.25
N LEU A 302 17.74 -19.90 4.25
CA LEU A 302 18.32 -18.55 4.42
C LEU A 302 17.31 -17.56 4.99
N LEU A 303 16.03 -17.63 4.54
CA LEU A 303 14.97 -16.80 5.09
C LEU A 303 14.75 -17.12 6.57
N THR A 304 14.63 -18.39 6.94
CA THR A 304 14.44 -18.83 8.33
C THR A 304 15.63 -18.43 9.20
N ASP A 305 16.85 -18.63 8.73
CA ASP A 305 18.06 -18.25 9.44
C ASP A 305 18.11 -16.72 9.69
N THR A 306 17.73 -15.91 8.68
CA THR A 306 17.65 -14.45 8.82
C THR A 306 16.57 -14.02 9.82
N LEU A 307 15.40 -14.67 9.82
CA LEU A 307 14.35 -14.38 10.81
C LEU A 307 14.81 -14.71 12.23
N ASN A 308 15.54 -15.82 12.40
CA ASN A 308 16.12 -16.22 13.69
C ASN A 308 17.24 -15.28 14.16
N GLU A 309 18.08 -14.80 13.24
CA GLU A 309 19.14 -13.81 13.53
C GLU A 309 18.53 -12.50 14.04
N HIS A 310 17.36 -12.11 13.51
CA HIS A 310 16.64 -10.90 13.89
C HIS A 310 15.36 -11.21 14.68
N ARG A 311 15.41 -12.22 15.53
CA ARG A 311 14.22 -12.77 16.20
C ARG A 311 13.43 -11.74 16.99
N GLU A 312 14.09 -10.88 17.74
CA GLU A 312 13.44 -9.84 18.55
C GLU A 312 12.60 -8.89 17.67
N ASP A 313 13.16 -8.40 16.57
CA ASP A 313 12.45 -7.53 15.64
C ASP A 313 11.31 -8.28 14.94
N TYR A 314 11.50 -9.55 14.60
CA TYR A 314 10.47 -10.39 13.98
C TYR A 314 9.29 -10.62 14.93
N GLU A 315 9.53 -10.95 16.20
CA GLU A 315 8.48 -11.13 17.21
C GLU A 315 7.72 -9.83 17.44
N VAL A 316 8.39 -8.68 17.53
CA VAL A 316 7.74 -7.37 17.63
C VAL A 316 6.81 -7.10 16.43
N ILE A 317 7.23 -7.46 15.22
CA ILE A 317 6.38 -7.32 14.04
C ILE A 317 5.17 -8.26 14.12
N MET A 318 5.39 -9.52 14.51
CA MET A 318 4.31 -10.52 14.64
C MET A 318 3.25 -10.07 15.63
N ASP A 319 3.64 -9.54 16.78
CA ASP A 319 2.72 -9.06 17.82
C ASP A 319 1.82 -7.91 17.33
N GLN A 320 2.30 -7.12 16.37
CA GLN A 320 1.52 -6.04 15.78
C GLN A 320 0.54 -6.51 14.68
N VAL A 321 0.72 -7.74 14.16
CA VAL A 321 -0.11 -8.25 13.05
C VAL A 321 -1.13 -9.24 13.59
N PRO A 322 -2.43 -8.92 13.60
CA PRO A 322 -3.46 -9.80 14.13
C PRO A 322 -3.45 -11.18 13.45
N ASN A 323 -3.55 -12.23 14.27
CA ASN A 323 -3.60 -13.63 13.82
C ASN A 323 -2.38 -14.07 12.98
N SER A 324 -1.24 -13.39 13.10
CA SER A 324 -0.02 -13.75 12.37
C SER A 324 0.40 -15.19 12.69
N SER A 325 0.30 -15.62 13.93
CA SER A 325 0.59 -16.99 14.38
C SER A 325 -0.23 -18.08 13.69
N ASP A 326 -1.44 -17.75 13.22
CA ASP A 326 -2.31 -18.71 12.53
C ASP A 326 -1.86 -18.97 11.08
N TYR A 327 -1.10 -18.07 10.51
CA TYR A 327 -0.79 -18.04 9.09
C TYR A 327 0.70 -18.06 8.76
N TRP A 328 1.54 -17.57 9.66
CA TRP A 328 2.97 -17.45 9.40
C TRP A 328 3.69 -18.69 9.96
N ILE A 329 4.69 -19.16 9.22
CA ILE A 329 5.52 -20.26 9.63
C ILE A 329 6.58 -19.73 10.60
N HIS A 330 6.73 -20.41 11.70
CA HIS A 330 7.70 -20.14 12.75
C HIS A 330 8.98 -20.91 12.52
#